data_54e5651c13a1873679abed0023c4c10f
#
_entry.id   54e5651c13a1873679abed0023c4c10f
#
_cell.length_a   1.000
_cell.length_b   1.000
_cell.length_c   1.000
_cell.angle_alpha   90.00
_cell.angle_beta   90.00
_cell.angle_gamma   90.00
#
_symmetry.space_group_name_H-M   'P 1'
#
loop_
_entity.id
_entity.type
_entity.pdbx_description
1 polymer ?
#
loop_
_entity_poly.entity_id
_entity_poly.type
_entity_poly.pdbx_seq_one_letter_code
_entity_poly.pdbx_strand_id
1 'polypeptide(L)'
;MIKRKQRLPLRDLSALTGEDAATAAKNRLGGRDLNIFRVMMHHPDLARRWTVFAGHVLQKQTLPPRDRELLILRIGWLNQAEYEWAQHVEIAKRAGVTEPEIENVKAGPKASWGADEAALLQLADDLFEDSVVSDATWSRLSKSYTIQQMMDAVFTVGQYNLVSWALNSFGVPLDDFLPGAKT
;
A
#
# COMPACT_ATOMS: atom_id res chain seq x y z
N MET A 1 -10.58 -6.84 9.25
CA MET A 1 -9.43 -7.44 8.51
C MET A 1 -9.35 -8.93 8.79
N ILE A 2 -8.95 -9.72 7.80
CA ILE A 2 -8.85 -11.17 7.93
C ILE A 2 -7.41 -11.55 8.31
N LYS A 3 -7.24 -12.20 9.47
CA LYS A 3 -5.94 -12.77 9.87
C LYS A 3 -5.59 -13.97 8.99
N ARG A 4 -4.41 -13.94 8.40
CA ARG A 4 -3.91 -15.01 7.54
C ARG A 4 -2.91 -15.89 8.29
N LYS A 5 -2.92 -17.18 7.99
CA LYS A 5 -1.88 -18.10 8.50
C LYS A 5 -0.56 -17.80 7.80
N GLN A 6 0.50 -17.62 8.57
CA GLN A 6 1.85 -17.49 8.03
C GLN A 6 2.22 -18.76 7.23
N ARG A 7 2.63 -18.57 5.97
CA ARG A 7 3.05 -19.66 5.06
C ARG A 7 4.54 -19.62 4.77
N LEU A 8 5.12 -18.41 4.72
CA LEU A 8 6.56 -18.24 4.52
C LEU A 8 7.20 -17.78 5.84
N PRO A 9 8.35 -18.39 6.24
CA PRO A 9 9.07 -17.95 7.43
C PRO A 9 9.69 -16.56 7.20
N LEU A 10 9.88 -15.82 8.28
CA LEU A 10 10.65 -14.57 8.24
C LEU A 10 12.14 -14.90 8.12
N ARG A 11 12.78 -14.49 7.02
CA ARG A 11 14.21 -14.69 6.82
C ARG A 11 15.02 -13.85 7.81
N ASP A 12 16.08 -14.41 8.34
CA ASP A 12 17.08 -13.64 9.06
C ASP A 12 17.94 -12.88 8.05
N LEU A 13 17.86 -11.56 8.09
CA LEU A 13 18.59 -10.68 7.17
C LEU A 13 20.04 -10.44 7.60
N SER A 14 20.41 -10.75 8.84
CA SER A 14 21.77 -10.58 9.35
C SER A 14 22.78 -11.54 8.72
N ALA A 15 22.30 -12.68 8.23
CA ALA A 15 23.12 -13.69 7.54
C ALA A 15 23.34 -13.40 6.04
N LEU A 16 22.73 -12.33 5.50
CA LEU A 16 22.91 -11.95 4.10
C LEU A 16 24.26 -11.30 3.86
N THR A 17 24.82 -11.53 2.67
CA THR A 17 26.10 -10.96 2.23
C THR A 17 25.98 -10.30 0.86
N GLY A 18 26.96 -9.50 0.48
CA GLY A 18 27.07 -8.92 -0.85
C GLY A 18 25.85 -8.07 -1.24
N GLU A 19 25.36 -8.25 -2.46
CA GLU A 19 24.25 -7.49 -3.04
C GLU A 19 22.93 -7.73 -2.30
N ASP A 20 22.71 -8.93 -1.77
CA ASP A 20 21.50 -9.25 -1.02
C ASP A 20 21.43 -8.49 0.30
N ALA A 21 22.55 -8.38 1.02
CA ALA A 21 22.65 -7.56 2.23
C ALA A 21 22.41 -6.07 1.92
N ALA A 22 22.99 -5.58 0.82
CA ALA A 22 22.79 -4.21 0.36
C ALA A 22 21.30 -3.93 0.01
N THR A 23 20.64 -4.90 -0.62
CA THR A 23 19.21 -4.82 -0.94
C THR A 23 18.37 -4.77 0.33
N ALA A 24 18.62 -5.64 1.31
CA ALA A 24 17.91 -5.65 2.58
C ALA A 24 18.10 -4.31 3.33
N ALA A 25 19.33 -3.80 3.38
CA ALA A 25 19.66 -2.56 4.08
C ALA A 25 18.93 -1.33 3.51
N LYS A 26 18.75 -1.25 2.18
CA LYS A 26 18.02 -0.16 1.52
C LYS A 26 16.52 -0.13 1.87
N ASN A 27 15.97 -1.26 2.28
CA ASN A 27 14.53 -1.42 2.54
C ASN A 27 14.18 -1.35 4.04
N ARG A 28 15.09 -0.86 4.87
CA ARG A 28 14.84 -0.63 6.29
C ARG A 28 14.04 0.65 6.52
N LEU A 29 13.12 0.60 7.45
CA LEU A 29 12.38 1.78 7.91
C LEU A 29 12.85 2.17 9.32
N GLY A 30 13.44 3.36 9.44
CA GLY A 30 13.99 3.81 10.73
C GLY A 30 15.04 2.83 11.32
N GLY A 31 15.82 2.16 10.47
CA GLY A 31 16.80 1.16 10.88
C GLY A 31 16.23 -0.22 11.19
N ARG A 32 14.91 -0.42 11.07
CA ARG A 32 14.21 -1.69 11.35
C ARG A 32 13.97 -2.48 10.07
N ASP A 33 14.13 -3.79 10.15
CA ASP A 33 13.77 -4.70 9.08
C ASP A 33 12.27 -4.96 9.13
N LEU A 34 11.56 -4.66 8.04
CA LEU A 34 10.13 -4.93 7.94
C LEU A 34 9.87 -6.38 7.52
N ASN A 35 8.85 -7.00 8.07
CA ASN A 35 8.51 -8.39 7.81
C ASN A 35 8.20 -8.67 6.33
N ILE A 36 7.60 -7.71 5.61
CA ILE A 36 7.44 -7.82 4.16
C ILE A 36 8.79 -8.07 3.46
N PHE A 37 9.85 -7.32 3.80
CA PHE A 37 11.16 -7.51 3.19
C PHE A 37 11.86 -8.77 3.68
N ARG A 38 11.66 -9.18 4.93
CA ARG A 38 12.14 -10.47 5.42
C ARG A 38 11.55 -11.65 4.63
N VAL A 39 10.30 -11.54 4.20
CA VAL A 39 9.67 -12.53 3.31
C VAL A 39 10.15 -12.38 1.87
N MET A 40 10.19 -11.16 1.34
CA MET A 40 10.63 -10.91 -0.05
C MET A 40 12.07 -11.35 -0.31
N MET A 41 12.95 -11.31 0.68
CA MET A 41 14.34 -11.76 0.57
C MET A 41 14.51 -13.29 0.44
N HIS A 42 13.42 -14.08 0.42
CA HIS A 42 13.47 -15.45 -0.11
C HIS A 42 13.69 -15.48 -1.63
N HIS A 43 13.38 -14.38 -2.32
CA HIS A 43 13.66 -14.22 -3.75
C HIS A 43 14.33 -12.84 -4.00
N PRO A 44 15.66 -12.73 -3.74
CA PRO A 44 16.34 -11.43 -3.80
C PRO A 44 16.23 -10.70 -5.14
N ASP A 45 16.27 -11.43 -6.26
CA ASP A 45 16.13 -10.82 -7.59
C ASP A 45 14.74 -10.17 -7.80
N LEU A 46 13.69 -10.82 -7.34
CA LEU A 46 12.35 -10.25 -7.34
C LEU A 46 12.30 -9.02 -6.43
N ALA A 47 12.82 -9.11 -5.22
CA ALA A 47 12.86 -8.01 -4.26
C ALA A 47 13.56 -6.78 -4.86
N ARG A 48 14.73 -6.94 -5.48
CA ARG A 48 15.48 -5.84 -6.12
C ARG A 48 14.68 -5.12 -7.21
N ARG A 49 14.05 -5.89 -8.10
CA ARG A 49 13.28 -5.31 -9.22
C ARG A 49 11.99 -4.65 -8.75
N TRP A 50 11.29 -5.32 -7.87
CA TRP A 50 10.03 -4.81 -7.32
C TRP A 50 10.24 -3.53 -6.51
N THR A 51 11.27 -3.44 -5.67
CA THR A 51 11.51 -2.27 -4.81
C THR A 51 11.84 -0.99 -5.60
N VAL A 52 12.33 -1.11 -6.84
CA VAL A 52 12.52 0.06 -7.72
C VAL A 52 11.16 0.68 -8.06
N PHE A 53 10.21 -0.13 -8.49
CA PHE A 53 8.86 0.32 -8.82
C PHE A 53 8.08 0.74 -7.58
N ALA A 54 8.09 -0.08 -6.53
CA ALA A 54 7.44 0.23 -5.25
C ALA A 54 7.97 1.55 -4.65
N GLY A 55 9.27 1.78 -4.73
CA GLY A 55 9.89 3.04 -4.28
C GLY A 55 9.46 4.25 -5.11
N HIS A 56 9.23 4.09 -6.42
CA HIS A 56 8.63 5.15 -7.24
C HIS A 56 7.21 5.46 -6.76
N VAL A 57 6.36 4.45 -6.67
CA VAL A 57 4.95 4.61 -6.28
C VAL A 57 4.81 5.19 -4.86
N LEU A 58 5.67 4.80 -3.92
CA LEU A 58 5.56 5.29 -2.55
C LEU A 58 6.14 6.70 -2.34
N GLN A 59 7.23 7.05 -3.06
CA GLN A 59 8.04 8.22 -2.68
C GLN A 59 8.28 9.23 -3.80
N LYS A 60 8.12 8.86 -5.08
CA LYS A 60 8.57 9.67 -6.22
C LYS A 60 7.46 10.06 -7.19
N GLN A 61 6.27 9.56 -6.97
CA GLN A 61 5.10 9.89 -7.79
C GLN A 61 4.63 11.35 -7.57
N THR A 62 3.72 11.80 -8.41
CA THR A 62 3.25 13.20 -8.46
C THR A 62 1.96 13.45 -7.68
N LEU A 63 1.27 12.40 -7.20
CA LEU A 63 0.11 12.57 -6.32
C LEU A 63 0.49 13.24 -5.00
N PRO A 64 -0.36 14.10 -4.43
CA PRO A 64 -0.21 14.55 -3.06
C PRO A 64 -0.11 13.33 -2.11
N PRO A 65 0.79 13.36 -1.11
CA PRO A 65 0.94 12.23 -0.19
C PRO A 65 -0.36 11.78 0.47
N ARG A 66 -1.24 12.71 0.81
CA ARG A 66 -2.55 12.39 1.38
C ARG A 66 -3.43 11.59 0.42
N ASP A 67 -3.54 12.01 -0.83
CA ASP A 67 -4.37 11.37 -1.85
C ASP A 67 -3.86 9.96 -2.16
N ARG A 68 -2.54 9.81 -2.24
CA ARG A 68 -1.89 8.50 -2.36
C ARG A 68 -2.29 7.57 -1.22
N GLU A 69 -2.23 8.03 0.03
CA GLU A 69 -2.57 7.19 1.18
C GLU A 69 -4.06 6.82 1.23
N LEU A 70 -4.97 7.70 0.78
CA LEU A 70 -6.39 7.35 0.65
C LEU A 70 -6.60 6.17 -0.31
N LEU A 71 -5.91 6.18 -1.47
CA LEU A 71 -5.95 5.06 -2.43
C LEU A 71 -5.37 3.78 -1.83
N ILE A 72 -4.23 3.87 -1.17
CA ILE A 72 -3.56 2.71 -0.56
C ILE A 72 -4.41 2.10 0.55
N LEU A 73 -4.94 2.93 1.44
CA LEU A 73 -5.83 2.46 2.50
C LEU A 73 -7.10 1.82 1.92
N ARG A 74 -7.69 2.40 0.87
CA ARG A 74 -8.91 1.85 0.27
C ARG A 74 -8.65 0.48 -0.34
N ILE A 75 -7.65 0.33 -1.18
CA ILE A 75 -7.36 -0.97 -1.80
C ILE A 75 -6.89 -2.01 -0.77
N GLY A 76 -6.16 -1.60 0.27
CA GLY A 76 -5.78 -2.47 1.39
C GLY A 76 -7.00 -2.96 2.18
N TRP A 77 -8.01 -2.09 2.37
CA TRP A 77 -9.28 -2.47 3.01
C TRP A 77 -10.08 -3.43 2.15
N LEU A 78 -10.24 -3.16 0.86
CA LEU A 78 -10.97 -4.03 -0.08
C LEU A 78 -10.37 -5.43 -0.13
N ASN A 79 -9.03 -5.54 -0.14
CA ASN A 79 -8.30 -6.80 -0.09
C ASN A 79 -8.27 -7.46 1.29
N GLN A 80 -8.79 -6.82 2.34
CA GLN A 80 -8.68 -7.31 3.72
C GLN A 80 -7.23 -7.59 4.14
N ALA A 81 -6.28 -6.75 3.70
CA ALA A 81 -4.85 -6.90 3.94
C ALA A 81 -4.45 -6.25 5.26
N GLU A 82 -4.41 -7.04 6.34
CA GLU A 82 -4.16 -6.54 7.71
C GLU A 82 -2.80 -5.84 7.83
N TYR A 83 -1.75 -6.42 7.24
CA TYR A 83 -0.40 -5.85 7.29
C TYR A 83 -0.34 -4.50 6.56
N GLU A 84 -0.87 -4.45 5.34
CA GLU A 84 -0.92 -3.24 4.51
C GLU A 84 -1.64 -2.11 5.22
N TRP A 85 -2.85 -2.42 5.72
CA TRP A 85 -3.65 -1.48 6.48
C TRP A 85 -2.89 -0.92 7.70
N ALA A 86 -2.31 -1.79 8.53
CA ALA A 86 -1.62 -1.36 9.74
C ALA A 86 -0.41 -0.46 9.47
N GLN A 87 0.36 -0.75 8.41
CA GLN A 87 1.49 0.09 7.99
C GLN A 87 1.03 1.45 7.48
N HIS A 88 0.03 1.43 6.59
CA HIS A 88 -0.39 2.65 5.90
C HIS A 88 -1.29 3.55 6.75
N VAL A 89 -1.96 3.08 7.78
CA VAL A 89 -2.61 3.93 8.79
C VAL A 89 -1.60 4.90 9.43
N GLU A 90 -0.42 4.43 9.80
CA GLU A 90 0.61 5.28 10.42
C GLU A 90 1.22 6.27 9.40
N ILE A 91 1.35 5.86 8.13
CA ILE A 91 1.86 6.74 7.07
C ILE A 91 0.80 7.79 6.70
N ALA A 92 -0.47 7.39 6.59
CA ALA A 92 -1.59 8.26 6.29
C ALA A 92 -1.77 9.37 7.33
N LYS A 93 -1.66 9.04 8.64
CA LYS A 93 -1.68 10.04 9.70
C LYS A 93 -0.59 11.09 9.52
N ARG A 94 0.64 10.69 9.16
CA ARG A 94 1.74 11.61 8.85
C ARG A 94 1.50 12.43 7.60
N ALA A 95 0.73 11.91 6.65
CA ALA A 95 0.31 12.61 5.44
C ALA A 95 -0.91 13.53 5.66
N GLY A 96 -1.43 13.62 6.89
CA GLY A 96 -2.53 14.51 7.27
C GLY A 96 -3.92 13.89 7.12
N VAL A 97 -4.04 12.56 6.96
CA VAL A 97 -5.33 11.85 7.02
C VAL A 97 -5.71 11.68 8.49
N THR A 98 -6.87 12.16 8.87
CA THR A 98 -7.38 12.10 10.24
C THR A 98 -7.96 10.72 10.60
N GLU A 99 -8.08 10.41 11.88
CA GLU A 99 -8.69 9.14 12.31
C GLU A 99 -10.14 8.96 11.84
N PRO A 100 -11.02 9.98 11.88
CA PRO A 100 -12.35 9.86 11.28
C PRO A 100 -12.32 9.55 9.78
N GLU A 101 -11.38 10.12 9.04
CA GLU A 101 -11.22 9.84 7.60
C GLU A 101 -10.71 8.42 7.35
N ILE A 102 -9.79 7.91 8.18
CA ILE A 102 -9.35 6.51 8.11
C ILE A 102 -10.54 5.56 8.31
N GLU A 103 -11.45 5.88 9.23
CA GLU A 103 -12.69 5.11 9.39
C GLU A 103 -13.62 5.26 8.16
N ASN A 104 -13.73 6.47 7.60
CA ASN A 104 -14.52 6.73 6.40
C ASN A 104 -14.01 5.97 5.17
N VAL A 105 -12.69 5.74 5.05
CA VAL A 105 -12.11 4.90 3.97
C VAL A 105 -12.74 3.50 3.95
N LYS A 106 -13.09 2.94 5.09
CA LYS A 106 -13.74 1.62 5.18
C LYS A 106 -15.11 1.61 4.51
N ALA A 107 -15.88 2.68 4.71
CA ALA A 107 -17.19 2.86 4.06
C ALA A 107 -17.06 3.23 2.57
N GLY A 108 -15.89 3.72 2.15
CA GLY A 108 -15.57 4.05 0.76
C GLY A 108 -16.13 5.39 0.29
N PRO A 109 -16.35 5.54 -1.03
CA PRO A 109 -16.72 6.83 -1.65
C PRO A 109 -18.04 7.41 -1.16
N LYS A 110 -18.90 6.59 -0.55
CA LYS A 110 -20.22 7.01 -0.04
C LYS A 110 -20.16 7.67 1.34
N ALA A 111 -19.01 7.68 2.00
CA ALA A 111 -18.83 8.37 3.26
C ALA A 111 -18.76 9.89 3.08
N SER A 112 -18.57 10.64 4.17
CA SER A 112 -18.46 12.10 4.12
C SER A 112 -17.09 12.52 3.59
N TRP A 113 -17.00 12.82 2.30
CA TRP A 113 -15.80 13.24 1.58
C TRP A 113 -16.03 14.50 0.76
N GLY A 114 -14.98 15.23 0.46
CA GLY A 114 -14.97 16.16 -0.66
C GLY A 114 -15.14 15.44 -2.00
N ALA A 115 -15.59 16.16 -3.03
CA ALA A 115 -15.93 15.53 -4.30
C ALA A 115 -14.73 14.86 -5.00
N ASP A 116 -13.51 15.37 -4.82
CA ASP A 116 -12.29 14.78 -5.40
C ASP A 116 -11.84 13.54 -4.61
N GLU A 117 -11.91 13.58 -3.28
CA GLU A 117 -11.60 12.45 -2.42
C GLU A 117 -12.57 11.29 -2.63
N ALA A 118 -13.88 11.57 -2.73
CA ALA A 118 -14.88 10.57 -3.08
C ALA A 118 -14.57 9.91 -4.44
N ALA A 119 -14.16 10.70 -5.44
CA ALA A 119 -13.81 10.18 -6.75
C ALA A 119 -12.50 9.37 -6.74
N LEU A 120 -11.51 9.73 -5.90
CA LEU A 120 -10.30 8.92 -5.71
C LEU A 120 -10.64 7.55 -5.11
N LEU A 121 -11.47 7.53 -4.07
CA LEU A 121 -11.91 6.26 -3.47
C LEU A 121 -12.73 5.42 -4.47
N GLN A 122 -13.57 6.08 -5.28
CA GLN A 122 -14.31 5.42 -6.35
C GLN A 122 -13.38 4.83 -7.41
N LEU A 123 -12.27 5.50 -7.77
CA LEU A 123 -11.26 4.95 -8.67
C LEU A 123 -10.69 3.63 -8.12
N ALA A 124 -10.44 3.55 -6.82
CA ALA A 124 -9.95 2.31 -6.21
C ALA A 124 -11.01 1.21 -6.25
N ASP A 125 -12.28 1.54 -6.01
CA ASP A 125 -13.40 0.60 -6.10
C ASP A 125 -13.60 0.11 -7.54
N ASP A 126 -13.64 1.01 -8.52
CA ASP A 126 -13.77 0.70 -9.94
C ASP A 126 -12.66 -0.29 -10.40
N LEU A 127 -11.40 -0.01 -10.04
CA LEU A 127 -10.28 -0.87 -10.41
C LEU A 127 -10.32 -2.23 -9.71
N PHE A 128 -10.82 -2.30 -8.48
CA PHE A 128 -10.95 -3.54 -7.73
C PHE A 128 -12.07 -4.43 -8.27
N GLU A 129 -13.21 -3.83 -8.61
CA GLU A 129 -14.41 -4.56 -9.05
C GLU A 129 -14.38 -4.88 -10.54
N ASP A 130 -14.05 -3.88 -11.38
CA ASP A 130 -14.21 -3.94 -12.83
C ASP A 130 -12.87 -3.95 -13.60
N SER A 131 -11.74 -3.76 -12.91
CA SER A 131 -10.40 -3.65 -13.53
C SER A 131 -10.25 -2.45 -14.48
N VAL A 132 -11.14 -1.48 -14.41
CA VAL A 132 -11.13 -0.26 -15.22
C VAL A 132 -11.77 0.89 -14.44
N VAL A 133 -11.23 2.10 -14.59
CA VAL A 133 -11.85 3.31 -14.02
C VAL A 133 -13.04 3.70 -14.88
N SER A 134 -14.21 3.92 -14.27
CA SER A 134 -15.41 4.34 -14.99
C SER A 134 -15.24 5.72 -15.62
N ASP A 135 -15.91 5.97 -16.76
CA ASP A 135 -15.87 7.25 -17.45
C ASP A 135 -16.30 8.41 -16.54
N ALA A 136 -17.24 8.19 -15.65
CA ALA A 136 -17.71 9.19 -14.70
C ALA A 136 -16.62 9.58 -13.70
N THR A 137 -15.96 8.59 -13.10
CA THR A 137 -14.82 8.77 -12.17
C THR A 137 -13.66 9.45 -12.88
N TRP A 138 -13.29 8.96 -14.07
CA TRP A 138 -12.23 9.55 -14.89
C TRP A 138 -12.49 11.01 -15.20
N SER A 139 -13.68 11.32 -15.73
CA SER A 139 -14.08 12.69 -16.08
C SER A 139 -14.12 13.63 -14.88
N ARG A 140 -14.45 13.12 -13.69
CA ARG A 140 -14.42 13.91 -12.46
C ARG A 140 -12.98 14.24 -12.06
N LEU A 141 -12.11 13.24 -11.98
CA LEU A 141 -10.73 13.42 -11.52
C LEU A 141 -9.89 14.24 -12.50
N SER A 142 -10.10 14.09 -13.81
CA SER A 142 -9.37 14.86 -14.84
C SER A 142 -9.58 16.38 -14.76
N LYS A 143 -10.55 16.87 -13.95
CA LYS A 143 -10.73 18.30 -13.71
C LYS A 143 -9.76 18.87 -12.67
N SER A 144 -9.25 18.01 -11.78
CA SER A 144 -8.43 18.39 -10.63
C SER A 144 -7.02 17.81 -10.68
N TYR A 145 -6.82 16.71 -11.42
CA TYR A 145 -5.54 16.01 -11.51
C TYR A 145 -4.96 16.06 -12.91
N THR A 146 -3.64 16.21 -13.00
CA THR A 146 -2.90 16.12 -14.26
C THR A 146 -2.89 14.67 -14.81
N ILE A 147 -2.54 14.50 -16.07
CA ILE A 147 -2.40 13.17 -16.69
C ILE A 147 -1.42 12.29 -15.89
N GLN A 148 -0.28 12.86 -15.45
CA GLN A 148 0.69 12.11 -14.64
C GLN A 148 0.09 11.64 -13.33
N GLN A 149 -0.64 12.51 -12.63
CA GLN A 149 -1.32 12.16 -11.38
C GLN A 149 -2.41 11.08 -11.58
N MET A 150 -3.15 11.15 -12.68
CA MET A 150 -4.11 10.10 -13.04
C MET A 150 -3.43 8.74 -13.29
N MET A 151 -2.29 8.76 -13.98
CA MET A 151 -1.48 7.54 -14.15
C MET A 151 -0.96 7.03 -12.80
N ASP A 152 -0.41 7.91 -11.97
CA ASP A 152 0.07 7.56 -10.63
C ASP A 152 -1.04 6.95 -9.76
N ALA A 153 -2.29 7.47 -9.86
CA ALA A 153 -3.42 6.93 -9.13
C ALA A 153 -3.72 5.48 -9.52
N VAL A 154 -3.81 5.20 -10.82
CA VAL A 154 -4.05 3.84 -11.33
C VAL A 154 -2.91 2.89 -10.93
N PHE A 155 -1.65 3.33 -11.10
CA PHE A 155 -0.49 2.52 -10.73
C PHE A 155 -0.36 2.32 -9.21
N THR A 156 -0.79 3.29 -8.40
CA THR A 156 -0.84 3.15 -6.94
C THR A 156 -1.81 2.04 -6.55
N VAL A 157 -3.04 2.07 -7.05
CA VAL A 157 -4.03 1.03 -6.74
C VAL A 157 -3.54 -0.34 -7.22
N GLY A 158 -3.02 -0.44 -8.45
CA GLY A 158 -2.49 -1.69 -8.99
C GLY A 158 -1.33 -2.26 -8.18
N GLN A 159 -0.36 -1.42 -7.81
CA GLN A 159 0.79 -1.81 -6.99
C GLN A 159 0.34 -2.34 -5.62
N TYR A 160 -0.54 -1.61 -4.93
CA TYR A 160 -0.97 -2.01 -3.60
C TYR A 160 -2.00 -3.14 -3.59
N ASN A 161 -2.70 -3.36 -4.69
CA ASN A 161 -3.47 -4.58 -4.91
C ASN A 161 -2.55 -5.82 -5.00
N LEU A 162 -1.47 -5.73 -5.80
CA LEU A 162 -0.43 -6.77 -5.89
C LEU A 162 0.22 -7.04 -4.52
N VAL A 163 0.59 -5.98 -3.79
CA VAL A 163 1.20 -6.11 -2.46
C VAL A 163 0.24 -6.79 -1.50
N SER A 164 -1.01 -6.38 -1.47
CA SER A 164 -2.05 -7.00 -0.64
C SER A 164 -2.21 -8.50 -0.94
N TRP A 165 -2.19 -8.89 -2.21
CA TRP A 165 -2.23 -10.31 -2.59
C TRP A 165 -1.02 -11.09 -2.10
N ALA A 166 0.18 -10.51 -2.22
CA ALA A 166 1.41 -11.13 -1.73
C ALA A 166 1.38 -11.28 -0.20
N LEU A 167 1.09 -10.21 0.52
CA LEU A 167 1.01 -10.19 1.99
C LEU A 167 0.00 -11.22 2.51
N ASN A 168 -1.20 -11.24 1.93
CA ASN A 168 -2.26 -12.18 2.28
C ASN A 168 -1.89 -13.62 1.93
N SER A 169 -1.31 -13.87 0.75
CA SER A 169 -0.95 -15.20 0.29
C SER A 169 0.21 -15.81 1.07
N PHE A 170 1.19 -14.99 1.44
CA PHE A 170 2.35 -15.45 2.23
C PHE A 170 2.05 -15.46 3.73
N GLY A 171 0.98 -14.78 4.16
CA GLY A 171 0.59 -14.66 5.56
C GLY A 171 1.64 -13.89 6.36
N VAL A 172 2.08 -12.73 5.84
CA VAL A 172 3.10 -11.90 6.48
C VAL A 172 2.56 -11.36 7.81
N PRO A 173 3.19 -11.67 8.96
CA PRO A 173 2.76 -11.17 10.25
C PRO A 173 3.05 -9.68 10.40
N LEU A 174 2.27 -8.98 11.23
CA LEU A 174 2.54 -7.59 11.57
C LEU A 174 3.96 -7.41 12.12
N ASP A 175 4.58 -6.29 11.85
CA ASP A 175 5.82 -5.89 12.51
C ASP A 175 5.57 -5.61 13.99
N ASP A 176 6.52 -5.95 14.85
CA ASP A 176 6.38 -5.92 16.32
C ASP A 176 5.99 -4.56 16.90
N PHE A 177 6.29 -3.49 16.17
CA PHE A 177 5.98 -2.11 16.57
C PHE A 177 4.60 -1.62 16.12
N LEU A 178 3.87 -2.40 15.33
CA LEU A 178 2.54 -2.02 14.86
C LEU A 178 1.45 -2.37 15.86
N PRO A 179 0.40 -1.53 15.98
CA PRO A 179 -0.77 -1.88 16.78
C PRO A 179 -1.37 -3.23 16.38
N GLY A 180 -1.63 -4.09 17.35
CA GLY A 180 -2.21 -5.42 17.11
C GLY A 180 -1.21 -6.53 16.75
N ALA A 181 0.09 -6.22 16.70
CA ALA A 181 1.12 -7.25 16.63
C ALA A 181 1.00 -8.19 17.84
N LYS A 182 1.13 -9.52 17.62
CA LYS A 182 1.21 -10.46 18.72
C LYS A 182 2.60 -10.38 19.32
N THR A 183 2.67 -10.04 20.61
CA THR A 183 3.85 -10.28 21.44
C THR A 183 4.03 -11.77 21.67
#